data_89980c7c12061b679e7e99acab6c2dc5
#
_entry.id   89980c7c12061b679e7e99acab6c2dc5
#
_cell.length_a   1.000
_cell.length_b   1.000
_cell.length_c   1.000
_cell.angle_alpha   90.00
_cell.angle_beta   90.00
_cell.angle_gamma   90.00
#
_symmetry.space_group_name_H-M   'P 1'
#
loop_
_entity.id
_entity.type
_entity.pdbx_description
1 polymer ?
#
loop_
_entity_poly.entity_id
_entity_poly.type
_entity_poly.pdbx_seq_one_letter_code
_entity_poly.pdbx_strand_id
1 'polypeptide(L)'
;MVNEERTKRYSWGVEATTSLFLEGGLLVVCNVLYGYHLSEVFTVGLGFGLNTPVGDLLPGTDFFARLEAELLAGKVVPYLSFDIGGMYSPWSGMPFFAFVNPGMGLSFRLRNADRIYLSLRYQYMWRHLCPYRLYSHNLTFKFGYRF
;
A
#
# COMPACT_ATOMS: atom_id res chain seq x y z
N MET A 1 -34.23 -4.27 -10.03
CA MET A 1 -33.64 -3.67 -8.81
C MET A 1 -32.27 -3.12 -9.16
N VAL A 2 -32.16 -1.83 -9.17
CA VAL A 2 -30.87 -1.16 -9.30
C VAL A 2 -30.18 -1.32 -7.96
N ASN A 3 -29.03 -1.98 -7.94
CA ASN A 3 -28.24 -2.14 -6.74
C ASN A 3 -27.77 -0.77 -6.26
N GLU A 4 -28.33 -0.29 -5.17
CA GLU A 4 -27.89 0.96 -4.51
C GLU A 4 -26.46 0.89 -3.94
N GLU A 5 -25.82 -0.28 -3.99
CA GLU A 5 -24.43 -0.48 -3.56
C GLU A 5 -23.39 0.17 -4.48
N ARG A 6 -23.80 0.72 -5.61
CA ARG A 6 -22.89 1.30 -6.63
C ARG A 6 -22.54 2.76 -6.48
N THR A 7 -22.96 3.44 -5.45
CA THR A 7 -22.90 4.90 -5.44
C THR A 7 -21.66 5.52 -4.80
N LYS A 8 -20.83 4.77 -4.12
CA LYS A 8 -19.57 5.32 -3.62
C LYS A 8 -18.46 5.18 -4.65
N ARG A 9 -18.28 6.22 -5.47
CA ARG A 9 -17.12 6.30 -6.38
C ARG A 9 -15.81 6.54 -5.63
N TYR A 10 -15.89 7.00 -4.40
CA TYR A 10 -14.76 7.34 -3.55
C TYR A 10 -14.74 6.42 -2.33
N SER A 11 -13.55 6.07 -1.91
CA SER A 11 -13.35 5.31 -0.69
C SER A 11 -12.19 5.87 0.11
N TRP A 12 -12.29 5.76 1.42
CA TRP A 12 -11.20 6.04 2.35
C TRP A 12 -10.74 4.75 2.98
N GLY A 13 -9.51 4.69 3.36
CA GLY A 13 -8.98 3.53 4.03
C GLY A 13 -7.83 3.88 4.96
N VAL A 14 -7.59 2.96 5.89
CA VAL A 14 -6.42 2.96 6.74
C VAL A 14 -5.75 1.60 6.60
N GLU A 15 -4.44 1.59 6.55
CA GLU A 15 -3.70 0.32 6.48
C GLU A 15 -2.46 0.33 7.37
N ALA A 16 -2.20 -0.81 7.95
CA ALA A 16 -0.94 -1.12 8.62
C ALA A 16 -0.11 -2.04 7.73
N THR A 17 1.13 -1.73 7.60
CA THR A 17 2.07 -2.44 6.75
C THR A 17 3.28 -2.86 7.56
N THR A 18 3.73 -4.08 7.37
CA THR A 18 4.97 -4.60 7.92
C THR A 18 5.86 -5.04 6.77
N SER A 19 7.03 -4.46 6.65
CA SER A 19 8.01 -4.79 5.62
C SER A 19 9.21 -5.49 6.23
N LEU A 20 9.52 -6.66 5.71
CA LEU A 20 10.71 -7.42 6.06
C LEU A 20 11.77 -7.20 4.98
N PHE A 21 12.87 -6.59 5.37
CA PHE A 21 14.01 -6.41 4.47
C PHE A 21 14.75 -7.74 4.31
N LEU A 22 15.08 -8.12 3.09
CA LEU A 22 15.86 -9.32 2.83
C LEU A 22 17.27 -9.26 3.41
N GLU A 23 17.79 -8.06 3.60
CA GLU A 23 19.09 -7.79 4.24
C GLU A 23 19.02 -7.80 5.78
N GLY A 24 17.84 -7.98 6.33
CA GLY A 24 17.57 -7.92 7.78
C GLY A 24 17.00 -6.56 8.20
N GLY A 25 15.99 -6.60 9.07
CA GLY A 25 15.30 -5.42 9.57
C GLY A 25 13.80 -5.48 9.34
N LEU A 26 13.09 -4.69 10.11
CA LEU A 26 11.64 -4.59 10.10
C LEU A 26 11.23 -3.13 10.03
N LEU A 27 10.33 -2.82 9.11
CA LEU A 27 9.72 -1.51 8.95
C LEU A 27 8.23 -1.62 9.19
N VAL A 28 7.69 -0.75 10.03
CA VAL A 28 6.24 -0.63 10.26
C VAL A 28 5.75 0.67 9.65
N VAL A 29 4.66 0.60 8.91
CA VAL A 29 4.06 1.74 8.21
C VAL A 29 2.58 1.79 8.51
N CYS A 30 2.07 2.99 8.78
CA CYS A 30 0.65 3.26 8.90
C CYS A 30 0.25 4.27 7.83
N ASN A 31 -0.68 3.90 6.99
CA ASN A 31 -1.12 4.71 5.84
C ASN A 31 -2.58 5.08 5.93
N VAL A 32 -2.89 6.23 5.40
CA VAL A 32 -4.25 6.65 5.03
C VAL A 32 -4.34 6.63 3.50
N LEU A 33 -5.45 6.13 3.00
CA LEU A 33 -5.69 5.93 1.58
C LEU A 33 -6.95 6.67 1.15
N TYR A 34 -6.88 7.23 -0.03
CA TYR A 34 -8.04 7.76 -0.73
C TYR A 34 -8.12 7.10 -2.11
N GLY A 35 -9.24 6.47 -2.39
CA GLY A 35 -9.44 5.72 -3.63
C GLY A 35 -10.61 6.22 -4.46
N TYR A 36 -10.48 6.06 -5.76
CA TYR A 36 -11.52 6.33 -6.73
C TYR A 36 -11.75 5.10 -7.61
N HIS A 37 -12.98 4.65 -7.68
CA HIS A 37 -13.38 3.51 -8.50
C HIS A 37 -13.58 3.94 -9.95
N LEU A 38 -12.66 3.57 -10.83
CA LEU A 38 -12.77 3.83 -12.27
C LEU A 38 -13.84 2.94 -12.92
N SER A 39 -13.93 1.70 -12.46
CA SER A 39 -14.87 0.70 -12.94
C SER A 39 -15.18 -0.29 -11.81
N GLU A 40 -15.94 -1.35 -12.12
CA GLU A 40 -16.18 -2.44 -11.17
C GLU A 40 -14.92 -3.24 -10.85
N VAL A 41 -13.93 -3.20 -11.75
CA VAL A 41 -12.69 -3.97 -11.65
C VAL A 41 -11.54 -3.10 -11.15
N PHE A 42 -11.43 -1.86 -11.64
CA PHE A 42 -10.27 -1.00 -11.40
C PHE A 42 -10.54 0.11 -10.40
N THR A 43 -9.63 0.25 -9.47
CA THR A 43 -9.59 1.35 -8.50
C THR A 43 -8.22 2.00 -8.54
N VAL A 44 -8.19 3.32 -8.60
CA VAL A 44 -6.97 4.12 -8.42
C VAL A 44 -7.02 4.82 -7.09
N GLY A 45 -5.87 5.01 -6.46
CA GLY A 45 -5.82 5.65 -5.16
C GLY A 45 -4.52 6.38 -4.91
N LEU A 46 -4.57 7.19 -3.87
CA LEU A 46 -3.41 7.88 -3.32
C LEU A 46 -3.29 7.49 -1.86
N GLY A 47 -2.07 7.25 -1.43
CA GLY A 47 -1.76 6.92 -0.05
C GLY A 47 -0.68 7.84 0.51
N PHE A 48 -0.82 8.12 1.79
CA PHE A 48 0.15 8.85 2.58
C PHE A 48 0.31 8.17 3.93
N GLY A 49 1.53 8.05 4.39
CA GLY A 49 1.79 7.36 5.64
C GLY A 49 2.99 7.82 6.40
N LEU A 50 3.07 7.26 7.60
CA LEU A 50 4.22 7.37 8.49
C LEU A 50 4.86 6.01 8.61
N ASN A 51 6.17 5.98 8.49
CA ASN A 51 6.95 4.77 8.62
C ASN A 51 8.02 4.92 9.69
N THR A 52 8.33 3.82 10.36
CA THR A 52 9.40 3.77 11.34
C THR A 52 10.05 2.40 11.33
N PRO A 53 11.38 2.32 11.27
CA PRO A 53 12.07 1.07 11.52
C PRO A 53 11.93 0.69 13.00
N VAL A 54 11.86 -0.59 13.26
CA VAL A 54 11.84 -1.09 14.65
C VAL A 54 13.18 -0.77 15.32
N GLY A 55 13.14 0.01 16.38
CA GLY A 55 14.32 0.47 17.13
C GLY A 55 14.71 1.92 16.90
N ASP A 56 14.11 2.61 15.95
CA ASP A 56 14.32 4.05 15.71
C ASP A 56 13.15 4.90 16.20
N LEU A 57 13.46 6.11 16.69
CA LEU A 57 12.47 7.03 17.24
C LEU A 57 11.97 8.07 16.25
N LEU A 58 12.64 8.22 15.11
CA LEU A 58 12.29 9.24 14.11
C LEU A 58 11.40 8.62 13.02
N PRO A 59 10.15 9.07 12.89
CA PRO A 59 9.29 8.62 11.81
C PRO A 59 9.72 9.21 10.48
N GLY A 60 9.63 8.39 9.43
CA GLY A 60 9.66 8.82 8.04
C GLY A 60 8.26 8.97 7.49
N THR A 61 8.17 9.44 6.26
CA THR A 61 6.91 9.56 5.53
C THR A 61 6.99 8.84 4.20
N ASP A 62 5.87 8.32 3.75
CA ASP A 62 5.74 7.75 2.41
C ASP A 62 4.48 8.26 1.74
N PHE A 63 4.52 8.33 0.43
CA PHE A 63 3.39 8.67 -0.42
C PHE A 63 3.44 7.82 -1.67
N PHE A 64 2.29 7.41 -2.14
CA PHE A 64 2.21 6.53 -3.30
C PHE A 64 0.89 6.68 -4.04
N ALA A 65 0.92 6.32 -5.32
CA ALA A 65 -0.26 6.07 -6.12
C ALA A 65 -0.46 4.56 -6.21
N ARG A 66 -1.70 4.12 -6.15
CA ARG A 66 -2.09 2.71 -6.18
C ARG A 66 -3.04 2.44 -7.34
N LEU A 67 -2.81 1.35 -8.03
CA LEU A 67 -3.75 0.74 -8.95
C LEU A 67 -4.13 -0.64 -8.42
N GLU A 68 -5.42 -0.90 -8.31
CA GLU A 68 -5.96 -2.19 -7.91
C GLU A 68 -6.88 -2.74 -8.99
N ALA A 69 -6.82 -4.06 -9.18
CA ALA A 69 -7.73 -4.79 -10.06
C ALA A 69 -8.37 -5.95 -9.30
N GLU A 70 -9.68 -5.91 -9.15
CA GLU A 70 -10.46 -7.01 -8.55
C GLU A 70 -10.65 -8.11 -9.60
N LEU A 71 -10.28 -9.35 -9.27
CA LEU A 71 -10.32 -10.47 -10.20
C LEU A 71 -11.66 -11.19 -10.23
N LEU A 72 -12.38 -11.20 -9.11
CA LEU A 72 -13.66 -11.87 -8.95
C LEU A 72 -14.63 -11.00 -8.16
N ALA A 73 -15.93 -11.23 -8.35
CA ALA A 73 -16.96 -10.63 -7.53
C ALA A 73 -17.40 -11.59 -6.41
N GLY A 74 -17.83 -11.08 -5.28
CA GLY A 74 -18.34 -11.90 -4.16
C GLY A 74 -18.04 -11.29 -2.79
N LYS A 75 -18.17 -12.10 -1.75
CA LYS A 75 -17.84 -11.71 -0.38
C LYS A 75 -16.33 -11.69 -0.14
N VAL A 76 -15.61 -12.59 -0.77
CA VAL A 76 -14.15 -12.68 -0.76
C VAL A 76 -13.66 -12.37 -2.17
N VAL A 77 -12.94 -11.28 -2.31
CA VAL A 77 -12.49 -10.77 -3.61
C VAL A 77 -10.98 -10.80 -3.68
N PRO A 78 -10.40 -11.71 -4.48
CA PRO A 78 -8.98 -11.64 -4.78
C PRO A 78 -8.69 -10.42 -5.68
N TYR A 79 -7.59 -9.74 -5.41
CA TYR A 79 -7.19 -8.57 -6.19
C TYR A 79 -5.68 -8.54 -6.43
N LEU A 80 -5.31 -7.87 -7.51
CA LEU A 80 -3.94 -7.47 -7.78
C LEU A 80 -3.79 -5.99 -7.49
N SER A 81 -2.62 -5.58 -7.04
CA SER A 81 -2.33 -4.18 -6.81
C SER A 81 -0.90 -3.82 -7.15
N PHE A 82 -0.72 -2.57 -7.51
CA PHE A 82 0.57 -1.99 -7.84
C PHE A 82 0.65 -0.59 -7.24
N ASP A 83 1.64 -0.39 -6.38
CA ASP A 83 1.95 0.92 -5.83
C ASP A 83 3.23 1.47 -6.46
N ILE A 84 3.24 2.75 -6.72
CA ILE A 84 4.44 3.49 -7.09
C ILE A 84 4.50 4.77 -6.25
N GLY A 85 5.65 5.05 -5.68
CA GLY A 85 5.75 6.20 -4.81
C GLY A 85 7.17 6.51 -4.35
N GLY A 86 7.22 7.32 -3.32
CA GLY A 86 8.45 7.76 -2.67
C GLY A 86 8.36 7.66 -1.15
N MET A 87 9.50 7.46 -0.54
CA MET A 87 9.67 7.38 0.90
C MET A 87 10.75 8.35 1.34
N TYR A 88 10.44 9.13 2.37
CA TYR A 88 11.40 9.96 3.07
C TYR A 88 11.79 9.30 4.39
N SER A 89 13.07 9.03 4.56
CA SER A 89 13.61 8.32 5.73
C SER A 89 14.73 9.13 6.38
N PRO A 90 14.41 9.93 7.42
CA PRO A 90 15.42 10.80 8.04
C PRO A 90 16.52 10.06 8.80
N TRP A 91 16.31 8.78 9.14
CA TRP A 91 17.31 7.95 9.81
C TRP A 91 18.41 7.42 8.89
N SER A 92 18.19 7.42 7.58
CA SER A 92 19.23 7.08 6.63
C SER A 92 19.97 8.35 6.23
N GLY A 93 21.30 8.31 6.10
CA GLY A 93 22.10 9.47 5.66
C GLY A 93 21.70 10.03 4.29
N MET A 94 20.67 9.43 3.68
CA MET A 94 20.14 9.78 2.38
C MET A 94 18.61 9.66 2.43
N PRO A 95 17.87 10.78 2.38
CA PRO A 95 16.49 10.80 2.85
C PRO A 95 15.45 10.24 1.89
N PHE A 96 15.70 10.21 0.57
CA PHE A 96 14.66 9.83 -0.40
C PHE A 96 14.92 8.51 -1.10
N PHE A 97 13.88 7.67 -1.12
CA PHE A 97 13.80 6.46 -1.93
C PHE A 97 12.58 6.52 -2.85
N ALA A 98 12.73 6.04 -4.07
CA ALA A 98 11.59 5.67 -4.90
C ALA A 98 11.30 4.18 -4.74
N PHE A 99 10.06 3.78 -4.85
CA PHE A 99 9.69 2.37 -4.76
C PHE A 99 8.57 2.00 -5.73
N VAL A 100 8.55 0.72 -6.08
CA VAL A 100 7.41 0.03 -6.71
C VAL A 100 7.04 -1.16 -5.85
N ASN A 101 5.77 -1.47 -5.78
CA ASN A 101 5.25 -2.43 -4.82
C ASN A 101 4.11 -3.25 -5.45
N PRO A 102 4.42 -4.18 -6.38
CA PRO A 102 3.43 -5.10 -6.92
C PRO A 102 3.01 -6.11 -5.86
N GLY A 103 1.77 -6.54 -5.91
CA GLY A 103 1.28 -7.52 -4.96
C GLY A 103 -0.11 -8.05 -5.27
N MET A 104 -0.52 -8.97 -4.43
CA MET A 104 -1.83 -9.59 -4.48
C MET A 104 -2.42 -9.68 -3.09
N GLY A 105 -3.73 -9.75 -3.02
CA GLY A 105 -4.41 -9.85 -1.74
C GLY A 105 -5.83 -10.35 -1.85
N LEU A 106 -6.45 -10.43 -0.69
CA LEU A 106 -7.84 -10.79 -0.51
C LEU A 106 -8.57 -9.66 0.20
N SER A 107 -9.71 -9.29 -0.33
CA SER A 107 -10.62 -8.30 0.25
C SER A 107 -11.90 -8.98 0.70
N PHE A 108 -12.31 -8.70 1.92
CA PHE A 108 -13.53 -9.26 2.52
C PHE A 108 -14.56 -8.15 2.63
N ARG A 109 -15.71 -8.32 1.99
CA ARG A 109 -16.82 -7.37 2.06
C ARG A 109 -17.61 -7.55 3.35
N LEU A 110 -17.82 -6.46 4.04
CA LEU A 110 -18.67 -6.37 5.22
C LEU A 110 -20.06 -5.88 4.85
N ARG A 111 -21.00 -5.90 5.81
CA ARG A 111 -22.42 -5.56 5.57
C ARG A 111 -22.66 -4.14 5.05
N ASN A 112 -21.80 -3.19 5.38
CA ASN A 112 -22.00 -1.77 5.09
C ASN A 112 -21.17 -1.26 3.88
N ALA A 113 -20.86 -2.12 2.93
CA ALA A 113 -19.93 -1.85 1.83
C ALA A 113 -18.47 -1.60 2.28
N ASP A 114 -18.19 -1.69 3.55
CA ASP A 114 -16.83 -1.64 4.09
C ASP A 114 -16.06 -2.90 3.72
N ARG A 115 -14.76 -2.80 3.70
CA ARG A 115 -13.88 -3.93 3.35
C ARG A 115 -12.71 -4.04 4.30
N ILE A 116 -12.41 -5.26 4.68
CA ILE A 116 -11.14 -5.63 5.28
C ILE A 116 -10.31 -6.28 4.20
N TYR A 117 -9.04 -5.94 4.11
CA TYR A 117 -8.16 -6.55 3.14
C TYR A 117 -6.80 -6.93 3.73
N LEU A 118 -6.28 -8.03 3.17
CA LEU A 118 -4.94 -8.54 3.45
C LEU A 118 -4.18 -8.62 2.13
N SER A 119 -2.95 -8.18 2.10
CA SER A 119 -2.12 -8.34 0.92
C SER A 119 -0.70 -8.73 1.23
N LEU A 120 -0.12 -9.48 0.30
CA LEU A 120 1.28 -9.82 0.24
C LEU A 120 1.88 -9.11 -0.96
N ARG A 121 2.96 -8.38 -0.75
CA ARG A 121 3.59 -7.56 -1.77
C ARG A 121 5.09 -7.73 -1.77
N TYR A 122 5.65 -7.52 -2.94
CA TYR A 122 7.09 -7.42 -3.13
C TYR A 122 7.43 -5.95 -3.37
N GLN A 123 8.21 -5.37 -2.50
CA GLN A 123 8.63 -3.97 -2.60
C GLN A 123 10.06 -3.89 -3.11
N TYR A 124 10.23 -3.19 -4.20
CA TYR A 124 11.53 -2.84 -4.74
C TYR A 124 11.75 -1.34 -4.53
N MET A 125 12.79 -1.02 -3.78
CA MET A 125 13.19 0.34 -3.47
C MET A 125 14.52 0.66 -4.14
N TRP A 126 14.64 1.84 -4.69
CA TRP A 126 15.90 2.30 -5.23
C TRP A 126 16.15 3.76 -4.89
N ARG A 127 17.40 4.06 -4.85
CA ARG A 127 17.91 5.42 -4.69
C ARG A 127 18.93 5.65 -5.77
N HIS A 128 18.83 6.81 -6.40
CA HIS A 128 19.80 7.26 -7.40
C HIS A 128 20.56 8.44 -6.85
N LEU A 129 21.79 8.19 -6.38
CA LEU A 129 22.75 9.20 -6.03
C LEU A 129 24.04 8.92 -6.80
N CYS A 130 24.44 9.85 -7.67
CA CYS A 130 25.74 9.76 -8.31
C CYS A 130 26.85 9.80 -7.24
N PRO A 131 27.79 8.80 -7.19
CA PRO A 131 27.93 7.69 -8.13
C PRO A 131 27.29 6.36 -7.68
N TYR A 132 26.51 6.33 -6.60
CA TYR A 132 26.03 5.08 -5.99
C TYR A 132 24.54 4.85 -6.26
N ARG A 133 24.23 3.64 -6.72
CA ARG A 133 22.85 3.14 -6.80
C ARG A 133 22.65 2.15 -5.66
N LEU A 134 21.70 2.44 -4.78
CA LEU A 134 21.29 1.53 -3.72
C LEU A 134 19.94 0.92 -4.07
N TYR A 135 19.86 -0.39 -3.96
CA TYR A 135 18.65 -1.16 -4.18
C TYR A 135 18.30 -1.92 -2.91
N SER A 136 17.04 -2.00 -2.59
CA SER A 136 16.53 -2.81 -1.49
C SER A 136 15.31 -3.60 -1.95
N HIS A 137 15.22 -4.83 -1.47
CA HIS A 137 14.12 -5.74 -1.75
C HIS A 137 13.44 -6.10 -0.43
N ASN A 138 12.13 -5.97 -0.38
CA ASN A 138 11.36 -6.21 0.82
C ASN A 138 10.16 -7.09 0.51
N LEU A 139 9.83 -7.96 1.44
CA LEU A 139 8.54 -8.62 1.47
C LEU A 139 7.62 -7.84 2.40
N THR A 140 6.45 -7.49 1.93
CA THR A 140 5.55 -6.57 2.61
C THR A 140 4.19 -7.22 2.83
N PHE A 141 3.73 -7.18 4.08
CA PHE A 141 2.38 -7.60 4.47
C PHE A 141 1.56 -6.36 4.80
N LYS A 142 0.38 -6.27 4.24
CA LYS A 142 -0.56 -5.19 4.52
C LYS A 142 -1.87 -5.72 5.05
N PHE A 143 -2.36 -5.07 6.08
CA PHE A 143 -3.71 -5.25 6.61
C PHE A 143 -4.40 -3.89 6.59
N GLY A 144 -5.57 -3.82 6.02
CA GLY A 144 -6.28 -2.56 5.92
C GLY A 144 -7.79 -2.69 6.06
N TYR A 145 -8.38 -1.55 6.35
CA TYR A 145 -9.82 -1.34 6.42
C TYR A 145 -10.20 -0.20 5.49
N ARG A 146 -11.19 -0.43 4.66
CA ARG A 146 -11.72 0.55 3.71
C ARG A 146 -13.20 0.79 3.98
N PHE A 147 -13.54 2.03 4.12
CA PHE A 147 -14.91 2.49 4.37
C PHE A 147 -15.40 3.51 3.36
#